data_800124b828b5754a1542211eb6d7f2b0
#
_entry.id   800124b828b5754a1542211eb6d7f2b0
#
_cell.length_a   1.000
_cell.length_b   1.000
_cell.length_c   1.000
_cell.angle_alpha   90.00
_cell.angle_beta   90.00
_cell.angle_gamma   90.00
#
_symmetry.space_group_name_H-M   'P 1'
#
loop_
_entity.id
_entity.type
_entity.pdbx_description
1 polymer ?
#
loop_
_entity_poly.entity_id
_entity_poly.type
_entity_poly.pdbx_seq_one_letter_code
_entity_poly.pdbx_strand_id
1 'polypeptide(L)'
;LHPRVRRQRQMCIRDRAYARAVGYPDYFGREEYGNDDDFDGNWAIWDEEFLQFFADKMSSFPQPFSAGIFTASSHHPYVIPDRYKGVFPDGTLEIHKCIRYSDNALRLFFEKASKESWFENTLFVLTADHTNQTEHPEYWTDYGRYAVPIIFYTPDGDLKGYRDAIAQQIDIMPTVLSYLGYDKPYVSFGCDLLNTPAEDTYAVNYNNGIYQYFKGDYMLQFDGEKTVAVYAFKTDKLLKENLVGQVPQQGAMELELKAIIQQYMERLNGDRMTVE
;
A
#
# COMPACT_ATOMS: atom_id res chain seq x y z
N LEU A 1 -8.67 -31.81 11.57
CA LEU A 1 -7.91 -30.69 11.04
C LEU A 1 -8.29 -29.44 11.84
N HIS A 2 -7.29 -28.85 12.52
CA HIS A 2 -7.46 -27.71 13.42
C HIS A 2 -8.07 -26.51 12.64
N PRO A 3 -9.03 -25.73 13.20
CA PRO A 3 -9.66 -24.59 12.50
C PRO A 3 -8.67 -23.54 11.96
N ARG A 4 -7.50 -23.41 12.58
CA ARG A 4 -6.41 -22.50 12.12
C ARG A 4 -5.82 -22.94 10.79
N VAL A 5 -5.63 -24.24 10.55
CA VAL A 5 -5.07 -24.76 9.30
C VAL A 5 -6.04 -24.54 8.12
N ARG A 6 -7.35 -24.56 8.37
CA ARG A 6 -8.36 -24.24 7.33
C ARG A 6 -8.33 -22.77 6.93
N ARG A 7 -8.12 -21.83 7.87
CA ARG A 7 -8.04 -20.40 7.54
C ARG A 7 -6.82 -20.08 6.68
N GLN A 8 -5.66 -20.63 7.00
CA GLN A 8 -4.43 -20.42 6.20
C GLN A 8 -4.54 -20.98 4.78
N ARG A 9 -5.09 -22.18 4.62
CA ARG A 9 -5.37 -22.74 3.28
C ARG A 9 -6.36 -21.88 2.48
N GLN A 10 -7.33 -21.25 3.14
CA GLN A 10 -8.28 -20.37 2.48
C GLN A 10 -7.66 -19.04 2.04
N MET A 11 -6.72 -18.45 2.82
CA MET A 11 -5.99 -17.25 2.42
C MET A 11 -5.11 -17.52 1.19
N CYS A 12 -4.22 -18.51 1.24
CA CYS A 12 -3.37 -18.86 0.10
C CYS A 12 -4.16 -19.16 -1.19
N ILE A 13 -5.31 -19.84 -1.08
CA ILE A 13 -6.16 -20.12 -2.25
C ILE A 13 -6.78 -18.83 -2.80
N ARG A 14 -7.20 -17.90 -1.95
CA ARG A 14 -7.76 -16.60 -2.36
C ARG A 14 -6.70 -15.73 -3.02
N ASP A 15 -5.53 -15.63 -2.42
CA ASP A 15 -4.43 -14.80 -2.92
C ASP A 15 -3.92 -15.30 -4.28
N ARG A 16 -3.78 -16.61 -4.44
CA ARG A 16 -3.43 -17.23 -5.71
C ARG A 16 -4.51 -17.01 -6.78
N ALA A 17 -5.78 -17.12 -6.41
CA ALA A 17 -6.89 -16.87 -7.33
C ALA A 17 -6.94 -15.39 -7.74
N TYR A 18 -6.70 -14.48 -6.78
CA TYR A 18 -6.62 -13.06 -7.05
C TYR A 18 -5.44 -12.72 -7.97
N ALA A 19 -4.23 -13.21 -7.67
CA ALA A 19 -3.05 -12.98 -8.50
C ALA A 19 -3.30 -13.39 -9.97
N ARG A 20 -3.91 -14.55 -10.18
CA ARG A 20 -4.31 -15.00 -11.52
C ARG A 20 -5.37 -14.11 -12.17
N ALA A 21 -6.36 -13.68 -11.39
CA ALA A 21 -7.43 -12.83 -11.90
C ALA A 21 -6.93 -11.45 -12.36
N VAL A 22 -5.89 -10.94 -11.70
CA VAL A 22 -5.23 -9.66 -12.08
C VAL A 22 -4.08 -9.84 -13.07
N GLY A 23 -3.89 -11.05 -13.62
CA GLY A 23 -2.98 -11.30 -14.75
C GLY A 23 -1.57 -11.76 -14.38
N TYR A 24 -1.25 -12.03 -13.12
CA TYR A 24 0.03 -12.64 -12.76
C TYR A 24 0.04 -14.13 -13.17
N PRO A 25 0.98 -14.57 -14.01
CA PRO A 25 1.07 -15.97 -14.42
C PRO A 25 1.53 -16.88 -13.28
N ASP A 26 2.40 -16.37 -12.41
CA ASP A 26 3.04 -17.11 -11.33
C ASP A 26 2.67 -16.53 -9.96
N TYR A 27 2.58 -17.40 -8.98
CA TYR A 27 2.37 -17.08 -7.58
C TYR A 27 3.23 -18.01 -6.72
N PHE A 28 4.05 -17.41 -5.88
CA PHE A 28 4.97 -18.11 -4.98
C PHE A 28 4.56 -17.86 -3.54
N GLY A 29 3.99 -18.88 -2.91
CA GLY A 29 3.62 -18.86 -1.49
C GLY A 29 4.49 -19.83 -0.70
N ARG A 30 4.02 -20.20 0.49
CA ARG A 30 4.69 -21.15 1.38
C ARG A 30 4.97 -22.51 0.73
N GLU A 31 4.06 -22.99 -0.13
CA GLU A 31 4.21 -24.28 -0.82
C GLU A 31 5.38 -24.24 -1.81
N GLU A 32 5.51 -23.15 -2.57
CA GLU A 32 6.58 -22.96 -3.56
C GLU A 32 7.91 -22.56 -2.91
N TYR A 33 7.87 -21.97 -1.71
CA TYR A 33 9.05 -21.72 -0.90
C TYR A 33 9.66 -23.04 -0.43
N GLY A 34 8.86 -23.97 0.07
CA GLY A 34 9.23 -25.37 0.29
C GLY A 34 10.05 -25.66 1.55
N ASN A 35 10.26 -24.69 2.44
CA ASN A 35 10.90 -24.88 3.74
C ASN A 35 10.02 -24.37 4.87
N ASP A 36 9.38 -25.29 5.58
CA ASP A 36 8.47 -24.97 6.68
C ASP A 36 9.20 -24.53 7.97
N ASP A 37 10.51 -24.74 8.09
CA ASP A 37 11.29 -24.30 9.24
C ASP A 37 11.38 -22.75 9.32
N ASP A 38 11.19 -22.08 8.19
CA ASP A 38 11.18 -20.61 8.10
C ASP A 38 9.76 -20.01 8.24
N PHE A 39 8.75 -20.84 8.53
CA PHE A 39 7.39 -20.35 8.79
C PHE A 39 7.26 -19.81 10.22
N ASP A 40 6.69 -18.62 10.36
CA ASP A 40 6.53 -17.93 11.66
C ASP A 40 5.53 -18.58 12.63
N GLY A 41 4.88 -19.65 12.20
CA GLY A 41 3.88 -20.37 12.97
C GLY A 41 2.48 -19.73 12.95
N ASN A 42 2.33 -18.54 12.37
CA ASN A 42 1.08 -17.78 12.38
C ASN A 42 0.60 -17.37 10.98
N TRP A 43 1.42 -16.63 10.24
CA TRP A 43 0.99 -15.94 9.02
C TRP A 43 1.76 -16.34 7.78
N ALA A 44 3.09 -16.26 7.81
CA ALA A 44 3.91 -16.35 6.61
C ALA A 44 5.32 -16.93 6.89
N ILE A 45 6.09 -17.10 5.86
CA ILE A 45 7.54 -17.24 5.94
C ILE A 45 8.12 -15.93 6.49
N TRP A 46 9.15 -16.01 7.33
CA TRP A 46 9.82 -14.82 7.86
C TRP A 46 10.28 -13.88 6.74
N ASP A 47 10.09 -12.58 6.93
CA ASP A 47 10.37 -11.56 5.91
C ASP A 47 11.80 -11.66 5.35
N GLU A 48 12.81 -11.93 6.18
CA GLU A 48 14.20 -12.05 5.72
C GLU A 48 14.35 -13.17 4.72
N GLU A 49 13.94 -14.38 5.08
CA GLU A 49 14.05 -15.57 4.23
C GLU A 49 13.23 -15.40 2.95
N PHE A 50 12.03 -14.84 3.08
CA PHE A 50 11.13 -14.69 1.93
C PHE A 50 11.61 -13.61 0.97
N LEU A 51 12.20 -12.52 1.46
CA LEU A 51 12.84 -11.49 0.64
C LEU A 51 14.08 -12.01 -0.08
N GLN A 52 14.88 -12.89 0.55
CA GLN A 52 16.01 -13.54 -0.10
C GLN A 52 15.55 -14.46 -1.22
N PHE A 53 14.52 -15.28 -0.97
CA PHE A 53 13.88 -16.11 -1.98
C PHE A 53 13.30 -15.29 -3.13
N PHE A 54 12.67 -14.17 -2.84
CA PHE A 54 12.13 -13.25 -3.83
C PHE A 54 13.23 -12.72 -4.77
N ALA A 55 14.38 -12.30 -4.24
CA ALA A 55 15.50 -11.88 -5.06
C ALA A 55 16.00 -12.99 -6.00
N ASP A 56 16.11 -14.24 -5.49
CA ASP A 56 16.50 -15.40 -6.30
C ASP A 56 15.49 -15.70 -7.42
N LYS A 57 14.18 -15.56 -7.12
CA LYS A 57 13.13 -15.74 -8.13
C LYS A 57 13.20 -14.69 -9.22
N MET A 58 13.34 -13.40 -8.85
CA MET A 58 13.49 -12.34 -9.85
C MET A 58 14.68 -12.56 -10.77
N SER A 59 15.81 -13.09 -10.25
CA SER A 59 16.99 -13.43 -11.07
C SER A 59 16.73 -14.58 -12.04
N SER A 60 15.69 -15.37 -11.83
CA SER A 60 15.28 -16.46 -12.73
C SER A 60 14.25 -16.05 -13.79
N PHE A 61 13.67 -14.85 -13.69
CA PHE A 61 12.64 -14.41 -14.64
C PHE A 61 13.23 -13.86 -15.93
N PRO A 62 12.58 -14.08 -17.07
CA PRO A 62 12.92 -13.37 -18.30
C PRO A 62 12.60 -11.88 -18.14
N GLN A 63 13.49 -11.02 -18.64
CA GLN A 63 13.27 -9.58 -18.64
C GLN A 63 12.53 -9.16 -19.92
N PRO A 64 11.66 -8.11 -19.85
CA PRO A 64 11.28 -7.39 -18.64
C PRO A 64 10.28 -8.17 -17.78
N PHE A 65 10.25 -7.95 -16.47
CA PHE A 65 9.30 -8.57 -15.56
C PHE A 65 8.65 -7.53 -14.62
N SER A 66 7.49 -7.88 -14.06
CA SER A 66 6.86 -7.21 -12.93
C SER A 66 6.65 -8.22 -11.81
N ALA A 67 7.09 -7.91 -10.63
CA ALA A 67 6.97 -8.78 -9.47
C ALA A 67 6.50 -7.99 -8.24
N GLY A 68 5.67 -8.60 -7.40
CA GLY A 68 5.21 -8.01 -6.15
C GLY A 68 5.42 -9.00 -5.00
N ILE A 69 5.77 -8.48 -3.82
CA ILE A 69 5.90 -9.23 -2.59
C ILE A 69 5.07 -8.58 -1.49
N PHE A 70 4.46 -9.40 -0.65
CA PHE A 70 3.79 -9.00 0.58
C PHE A 70 4.55 -9.57 1.77
N THR A 71 4.97 -8.69 2.70
CA THR A 71 5.66 -9.06 3.94
C THR A 71 4.68 -9.11 5.10
N ALA A 72 4.94 -9.94 6.12
CA ALA A 72 3.98 -10.17 7.20
C ALA A 72 4.58 -10.24 8.61
N SER A 73 5.91 -10.12 8.78
CA SER A 73 6.54 -10.27 10.09
C SER A 73 6.26 -9.11 11.06
N SER A 74 5.73 -8.00 10.57
CA SER A 74 5.24 -6.89 11.41
C SER A 74 3.79 -7.03 11.87
N HIS A 75 3.12 -8.15 11.53
CA HIS A 75 1.74 -8.44 11.93
C HIS A 75 1.68 -9.05 13.35
N HIS A 76 0.51 -8.91 14.03
CA HIS A 76 0.24 -9.62 15.28
C HIS A 76 0.47 -11.14 15.11
N PRO A 77 1.12 -11.87 16.01
CA PRO A 77 1.38 -11.56 17.43
C PRO A 77 2.71 -10.85 17.75
N TYR A 78 3.33 -10.14 16.79
CA TYR A 78 4.53 -9.33 16.98
C TYR A 78 5.73 -10.13 17.47
N VAL A 79 6.01 -11.23 16.81
CA VAL A 79 7.17 -12.09 17.05
C VAL A 79 8.22 -11.89 15.96
N ILE A 80 9.47 -12.17 16.32
CA ILE A 80 10.62 -12.19 15.40
C ILE A 80 11.34 -13.52 15.54
N PRO A 81 12.14 -13.96 14.57
CA PRO A 81 12.91 -15.20 14.69
C PRO A 81 13.79 -15.22 15.95
N ASP A 82 13.88 -16.39 16.60
CA ASP A 82 14.64 -16.57 17.84
C ASP A 82 16.12 -16.15 17.75
N ARG A 83 16.73 -16.26 16.56
CA ARG A 83 18.10 -15.81 16.29
C ARG A 83 18.29 -14.30 16.49
N TYR A 84 17.22 -13.52 16.45
CA TYR A 84 17.21 -12.07 16.66
C TYR A 84 16.77 -11.66 18.07
N LYS A 85 16.53 -12.64 18.96
CA LYS A 85 16.16 -12.35 20.35
C LYS A 85 17.25 -11.52 21.05
N GLY A 86 16.86 -10.34 21.52
CA GLY A 86 17.78 -9.39 22.16
C GLY A 86 18.68 -8.60 21.20
N VAL A 87 18.57 -8.79 19.89
CA VAL A 87 19.31 -8.02 18.88
C VAL A 87 18.62 -6.68 18.61
N PHE A 88 17.29 -6.71 18.42
CA PHE A 88 16.53 -5.50 18.21
C PHE A 88 15.90 -5.02 19.52
N PRO A 89 15.98 -3.71 19.84
CA PRO A 89 15.29 -3.15 21.00
C PRO A 89 13.77 -3.37 20.91
N ASP A 90 13.15 -3.76 22.02
CA ASP A 90 11.69 -3.96 22.07
C ASP A 90 10.90 -2.66 21.76
N GLY A 91 11.40 -1.52 22.26
CA GLY A 91 10.67 -0.25 22.16
C GLY A 91 9.51 -0.20 23.16
N THR A 92 8.59 0.73 22.96
CA THR A 92 7.42 0.96 23.82
C THR A 92 6.19 0.20 23.37
N LEU A 93 6.15 -0.20 22.09
CA LEU A 93 5.10 -1.04 21.50
C LEU A 93 5.70 -2.36 21.00
N GLU A 94 4.90 -3.43 21.07
CA GLU A 94 5.32 -4.77 20.64
C GLU A 94 5.74 -4.82 19.17
N ILE A 95 5.10 -4.01 18.32
CA ILE A 95 5.42 -3.92 16.90
C ILE A 95 6.82 -3.34 16.62
N HIS A 96 7.41 -2.55 17.52
CA HIS A 96 8.64 -1.83 17.23
C HIS A 96 9.81 -2.76 16.90
N LYS A 97 9.96 -3.89 17.60
CA LYS A 97 11.00 -4.88 17.29
C LYS A 97 10.76 -5.54 15.92
N CYS A 98 9.48 -5.74 15.57
CA CYS A 98 9.13 -6.35 14.29
C CYS A 98 9.41 -5.40 13.13
N ILE A 99 9.13 -4.10 13.27
CA ILE A 99 9.49 -3.09 12.26
C ILE A 99 11.01 -3.06 12.06
N ARG A 100 11.82 -3.11 13.15
CA ARG A 100 13.29 -3.15 13.03
C ARG A 100 13.78 -4.44 12.35
N TYR A 101 13.11 -5.55 12.62
CA TYR A 101 13.40 -6.81 11.93
C TYR A 101 13.07 -6.73 10.45
N SER A 102 11.89 -6.25 10.08
CA SER A 102 11.48 -6.11 8.67
C SER A 102 12.35 -5.09 7.92
N ASP A 103 12.77 -3.99 8.57
CA ASP A 103 13.74 -3.04 8.01
C ASP A 103 15.09 -3.71 7.75
N ASN A 104 15.58 -4.52 8.71
CA ASN A 104 16.81 -5.30 8.50
C ASN A 104 16.66 -6.32 7.36
N ALA A 105 15.52 -6.99 7.27
CA ALA A 105 15.24 -7.95 6.20
C ALA A 105 15.25 -7.25 4.82
N LEU A 106 14.67 -6.05 4.75
CA LEU A 106 14.68 -5.22 3.54
C LEU A 106 16.11 -4.74 3.20
N ARG A 107 16.91 -4.34 4.21
CA ARG A 107 18.34 -4.00 4.01
C ARG A 107 19.10 -5.16 3.37
N LEU A 108 18.94 -6.38 3.91
CA LEU A 108 19.59 -7.59 3.38
C LEU A 108 19.11 -7.94 1.97
N PHE A 109 17.84 -7.70 1.68
CA PHE A 109 17.30 -7.83 0.31
C PHE A 109 18.02 -6.89 -0.64
N PHE A 110 18.14 -5.60 -0.33
CA PHE A 110 18.82 -4.65 -1.20
C PHE A 110 20.32 -4.93 -1.33
N GLU A 111 20.99 -5.41 -0.27
CA GLU A 111 22.39 -5.85 -0.33
C GLU A 111 22.60 -7.03 -1.28
N LYS A 112 21.64 -7.95 -1.38
CA LYS A 112 21.66 -9.06 -2.35
C LYS A 112 21.27 -8.56 -3.72
N ALA A 113 20.15 -7.87 -3.84
CA ALA A 113 19.58 -7.38 -5.09
C ALA A 113 20.59 -6.51 -5.87
N SER A 114 21.36 -5.66 -5.16
CA SER A 114 22.36 -4.78 -5.78
C SER A 114 23.48 -5.50 -6.55
N LYS A 115 23.58 -6.81 -6.42
CA LYS A 115 24.56 -7.65 -7.15
C LYS A 115 23.94 -8.31 -8.39
N GLU A 116 22.64 -8.20 -8.56
CA GLU A 116 21.90 -8.83 -9.63
C GLU A 116 21.83 -7.95 -10.88
N SER A 117 21.85 -8.57 -12.05
CA SER A 117 21.87 -7.87 -13.33
C SER A 117 20.63 -7.05 -13.66
N TRP A 118 19.52 -7.33 -12.99
CA TRP A 118 18.26 -6.60 -13.16
C TRP A 118 18.16 -5.35 -12.27
N PHE A 119 18.99 -5.22 -11.25
CA PHE A 119 18.85 -4.21 -10.19
C PHE A 119 18.89 -2.77 -10.71
N GLU A 120 19.93 -2.42 -11.49
CA GLU A 120 20.14 -1.05 -12.00
C GLU A 120 19.02 -0.58 -12.94
N ASN A 121 18.28 -1.50 -13.55
CA ASN A 121 17.16 -1.18 -14.44
C ASN A 121 15.81 -1.54 -13.82
N THR A 122 15.65 -1.31 -12.52
CA THR A 122 14.44 -1.64 -11.77
C THR A 122 13.87 -0.42 -11.06
N LEU A 123 12.58 -0.18 -11.25
CA LEU A 123 11.79 0.72 -10.40
C LEU A 123 11.22 -0.09 -9.23
N PHE A 124 11.63 0.25 -8.02
CA PHE A 124 11.09 -0.30 -6.77
C PHE A 124 9.98 0.59 -6.25
N VAL A 125 8.86 -0.01 -5.89
CA VAL A 125 7.75 0.69 -5.23
C VAL A 125 7.50 0.04 -3.89
N LEU A 126 7.61 0.83 -2.80
CA LEU A 126 7.37 0.36 -1.44
C LEU A 126 6.20 1.14 -0.84
N THR A 127 5.26 0.42 -0.25
CA THR A 127 4.13 1.00 0.47
C THR A 127 3.68 0.04 1.57
N ALA A 128 2.79 0.51 2.45
CA ALA A 128 2.11 -0.33 3.43
C ALA A 128 0.61 -0.38 3.14
N ASP A 129 -0.09 -1.33 3.77
CA ASP A 129 -1.55 -1.44 3.70
C ASP A 129 -2.24 -0.49 4.69
N HIS A 130 -1.82 -0.48 5.95
CA HIS A 130 -2.37 0.38 7.01
C HIS A 130 -1.46 0.40 8.25
N THR A 131 -1.70 1.36 9.15
CA THR A 131 -1.10 1.41 10.50
C THR A 131 -1.80 0.39 11.41
N ASN A 132 -1.01 -0.32 12.24
CA ASN A 132 -1.53 -1.30 13.20
C ASN A 132 -1.49 -0.77 14.65
N GLN A 133 -0.28 -0.61 15.21
CA GLN A 133 -0.04 -0.04 16.54
C GLN A 133 0.67 1.30 16.42
N THR A 134 0.29 2.26 17.25
CA THR A 134 0.91 3.58 17.27
C THR A 134 0.81 4.24 18.63
N GLU A 135 1.84 5.02 19.00
CA GLU A 135 1.81 5.94 20.15
C GLU A 135 1.28 7.33 19.78
N HIS A 136 1.15 7.60 18.49
CA HIS A 136 0.73 8.89 17.95
C HIS A 136 -0.80 8.91 17.76
N PRO A 137 -1.55 9.73 18.52
CA PRO A 137 -3.02 9.75 18.49
C PRO A 137 -3.61 10.02 17.10
N GLU A 138 -2.91 10.78 16.25
CA GLU A 138 -3.34 11.09 14.90
C GLU A 138 -3.52 9.86 14.03
N TYR A 139 -2.75 8.80 14.24
CA TYR A 139 -2.88 7.53 13.51
C TYR A 139 -3.99 6.61 14.04
N TRP A 140 -4.70 7.03 15.10
CA TRP A 140 -5.93 6.37 15.54
C TRP A 140 -7.19 6.97 14.93
N THR A 141 -7.08 8.08 14.22
CA THR A 141 -8.21 8.68 13.49
C THR A 141 -8.63 7.80 12.31
N ASP A 142 -9.86 8.00 11.81
CA ASP A 142 -10.41 7.20 10.71
C ASP A 142 -9.57 7.25 9.43
N TYR A 143 -8.85 8.36 9.20
CA TYR A 143 -7.93 8.46 8.06
C TYR A 143 -6.48 8.11 8.42
N GLY A 144 -6.04 8.46 9.64
CA GLY A 144 -4.65 8.29 10.04
C GLY A 144 -4.17 6.83 10.01
N ARG A 145 -5.09 5.89 10.24
CA ARG A 145 -4.81 4.45 10.07
C ARG A 145 -4.35 4.07 8.68
N TYR A 146 -4.79 4.82 7.68
CA TYR A 146 -4.51 4.56 6.26
C TYR A 146 -3.51 5.55 5.67
N ALA A 147 -2.97 6.45 6.51
CA ALA A 147 -1.90 7.36 6.12
C ALA A 147 -0.55 6.63 6.09
N VAL A 148 -0.23 6.02 4.95
CA VAL A 148 0.97 5.22 4.72
C VAL A 148 1.86 5.88 3.67
N PRO A 149 3.20 5.68 3.71
CA PRO A 149 4.09 6.20 2.69
C PRO A 149 3.95 5.43 1.38
N ILE A 150 4.20 6.11 0.27
CA ILE A 150 4.50 5.51 -1.04
C ILE A 150 5.89 5.97 -1.44
N ILE A 151 6.80 5.04 -1.69
CA ILE A 151 8.18 5.31 -2.03
C ILE A 151 8.46 4.74 -3.41
N PHE A 152 8.91 5.57 -4.34
CA PHE A 152 9.46 5.18 -5.63
C PHE A 152 10.97 5.31 -5.55
N TYR A 153 11.69 4.23 -5.87
CA TYR A 153 13.14 4.18 -5.78
C TYR A 153 13.74 3.57 -7.04
N THR A 154 14.74 4.24 -7.58
CA THR A 154 15.59 3.74 -8.67
C THR A 154 17.06 3.77 -8.25
N PRO A 155 17.86 2.75 -8.54
CA PRO A 155 19.28 2.70 -8.14
C PRO A 155 20.13 3.84 -8.75
N ASP A 156 19.84 4.28 -9.96
CA ASP A 156 20.48 5.41 -10.63
C ASP A 156 20.25 6.75 -9.95
N GLY A 157 19.22 6.80 -9.09
CA GLY A 157 18.89 7.96 -8.29
C GLY A 157 18.18 9.08 -9.05
N ASP A 158 17.50 8.79 -10.13
CA ASP A 158 16.68 9.74 -10.89
C ASP A 158 15.50 10.23 -10.06
N LEU A 159 14.96 9.38 -9.19
CA LEU A 159 13.88 9.72 -8.28
C LEU A 159 14.44 10.07 -6.89
N LYS A 160 14.53 11.37 -6.59
CA LYS A 160 15.04 11.89 -5.31
C LYS A 160 14.14 12.95 -4.72
N GLY A 161 14.06 12.96 -3.40
CA GLY A 161 13.38 13.99 -2.62
C GLY A 161 12.04 13.53 -2.05
N TYR A 162 11.34 14.49 -1.48
CA TYR A 162 10.02 14.33 -0.87
C TYR A 162 9.03 15.21 -1.63
N ARG A 163 7.85 14.69 -1.86
CA ARG A 163 6.75 15.43 -2.47
C ARG A 163 5.60 15.56 -1.47
N ASP A 164 5.27 16.80 -1.11
CA ASP A 164 4.09 17.09 -0.28
C ASP A 164 2.83 17.18 -1.18
N ALA A 165 2.31 16.01 -1.54
CA ALA A 165 1.10 15.85 -2.32
C ALA A 165 0.18 14.85 -1.65
N ILE A 166 -1.13 14.97 -1.84
CA ILE A 166 -2.06 13.93 -1.43
C ILE A 166 -1.87 12.74 -2.35
N ALA A 167 -1.66 11.56 -1.77
CA ALA A 167 -1.45 10.33 -2.52
C ALA A 167 -2.33 9.21 -1.97
N GLN A 168 -2.66 8.26 -2.83
CA GLN A 168 -3.39 7.04 -2.49
C GLN A 168 -2.80 5.86 -3.25
N GLN A 169 -2.98 4.65 -2.76
CA GLN A 169 -2.37 3.46 -3.36
C GLN A 169 -2.77 3.22 -4.82
N ILE A 170 -3.97 3.64 -5.23
CA ILE A 170 -4.40 3.53 -6.64
C ILE A 170 -3.64 4.47 -7.60
N ASP A 171 -2.87 5.42 -7.07
CA ASP A 171 -1.98 6.29 -7.87
C ASP A 171 -0.71 5.56 -8.32
N ILE A 172 -0.37 4.44 -7.68
CA ILE A 172 0.84 3.66 -8.02
C ILE A 172 0.79 3.22 -9.48
N MET A 173 -0.33 2.66 -9.94
CA MET A 173 -0.44 2.15 -11.30
C MET A 173 -0.23 3.25 -12.37
N PRO A 174 -0.98 4.37 -12.39
CA PRO A 174 -0.77 5.42 -13.38
C PRO A 174 0.63 6.05 -13.28
N THR A 175 1.21 6.17 -12.08
CA THR A 175 2.57 6.68 -11.88
C THR A 175 3.60 5.75 -12.52
N VAL A 176 3.50 4.44 -12.28
CA VAL A 176 4.41 3.44 -12.87
C VAL A 176 4.26 3.39 -14.38
N LEU A 177 3.03 3.39 -14.90
CA LEU A 177 2.78 3.39 -16.34
C LEU A 177 3.37 4.63 -17.03
N SER A 178 3.19 5.79 -16.42
CA SER A 178 3.78 7.05 -16.92
C SER A 178 5.32 7.01 -16.90
N TYR A 179 5.91 6.57 -15.78
CA TYR A 179 7.36 6.45 -15.64
C TYR A 179 7.96 5.50 -16.69
N LEU A 180 7.26 4.42 -17.02
CA LEU A 180 7.68 3.45 -18.04
C LEU A 180 7.35 3.88 -19.48
N GLY A 181 6.76 5.05 -19.68
CA GLY A 181 6.39 5.56 -21.01
C GLY A 181 5.27 4.78 -21.70
N TYR A 182 4.33 4.21 -20.92
CA TYR A 182 3.19 3.48 -21.48
C TYR A 182 2.23 4.45 -22.19
N ASP A 183 1.99 4.22 -23.48
CA ASP A 183 1.28 5.13 -24.37
C ASP A 183 -0.14 4.66 -24.78
N LYS A 184 -0.61 3.53 -24.23
CA LYS A 184 -1.94 3.00 -24.56
C LYS A 184 -2.99 3.46 -23.55
N PRO A 185 -4.28 3.55 -23.97
CA PRO A 185 -5.36 3.87 -23.05
C PRO A 185 -5.46 2.88 -21.89
N TYR A 186 -5.78 3.38 -20.71
CA TYR A 186 -6.13 2.58 -19.54
C TYR A 186 -7.16 3.31 -18.67
N VAL A 187 -7.81 2.59 -17.77
CA VAL A 187 -8.75 3.16 -16.80
C VAL A 187 -8.06 3.32 -15.47
N SER A 188 -8.08 4.52 -14.90
CA SER A 188 -7.59 4.80 -13.56
C SER A 188 -8.48 5.82 -12.84
N PHE A 189 -8.65 5.66 -11.53
CA PHE A 189 -9.17 6.67 -10.61
C PHE A 189 -8.03 7.31 -9.79
N GLY A 190 -6.80 6.87 -9.99
CA GLY A 190 -5.60 7.50 -9.46
C GLY A 190 -4.99 8.46 -10.46
N CYS A 191 -4.01 9.23 -10.00
CA CYS A 191 -3.23 10.18 -10.80
C CYS A 191 -1.75 9.76 -10.85
N ASP A 192 -1.01 10.31 -11.83
CA ASP A 192 0.44 10.19 -11.90
C ASP A 192 1.09 11.10 -10.86
N LEU A 193 1.60 10.52 -9.78
CA LEU A 193 2.20 11.26 -8.67
C LEU A 193 3.51 11.99 -9.05
N LEU A 194 4.17 11.64 -10.13
CA LEU A 194 5.39 12.30 -10.56
C LEU A 194 5.11 13.57 -11.36
N ASN A 195 4.03 13.62 -12.12
CA ASN A 195 3.74 14.69 -13.06
C ASN A 195 2.49 15.52 -12.72
N THR A 196 1.52 14.98 -11.97
CA THR A 196 0.31 15.74 -11.58
C THR A 196 0.67 16.84 -10.57
N PRO A 197 0.28 18.12 -10.77
CA PRO A 197 0.48 19.18 -9.77
C PRO A 197 -0.10 18.80 -8.40
N ALA A 198 0.56 19.19 -7.30
CA ALA A 198 0.15 18.80 -5.95
C ALA A 198 -1.27 19.28 -5.59
N GLU A 199 -1.69 20.42 -6.11
CA GLU A 199 -3.03 20.98 -5.95
C GLU A 199 -4.12 20.19 -6.67
N ASP A 200 -3.76 19.39 -7.69
CA ASP A 200 -4.68 18.55 -8.45
C ASP A 200 -4.79 17.15 -7.91
N THR A 201 -3.87 16.75 -7.01
CA THR A 201 -3.93 15.43 -6.37
C THR A 201 -5.07 15.33 -5.35
N TYR A 202 -5.59 14.12 -5.15
CA TYR A 202 -6.65 13.84 -4.19
C TYR A 202 -6.58 12.41 -3.67
N ALA A 203 -7.33 12.12 -2.61
CA ALA A 203 -7.55 10.75 -2.16
C ALA A 203 -9.01 10.53 -1.77
N VAL A 204 -9.49 9.31 -1.97
CA VAL A 204 -10.84 8.88 -1.56
C VAL A 204 -10.74 7.59 -0.77
N ASN A 205 -11.27 7.61 0.46
CA ASN A 205 -11.49 6.41 1.27
C ASN A 205 -12.98 6.19 1.48
N TYR A 206 -13.37 4.93 1.68
CA TYR A 206 -14.70 4.58 2.15
C TYR A 206 -14.59 3.68 3.37
N ASN A 207 -15.09 4.14 4.50
CA ASN A 207 -15.04 3.42 5.75
C ASN A 207 -16.33 3.57 6.54
N ASN A 208 -16.93 2.45 6.96
CA ASN A 208 -18.14 2.43 7.81
C ASN A 208 -19.31 3.30 7.32
N GLY A 209 -19.55 3.31 6.00
CA GLY A 209 -20.65 4.09 5.40
C GLY A 209 -20.30 5.55 5.09
N ILE A 210 -19.08 5.99 5.37
CA ILE A 210 -18.63 7.37 5.14
C ILE A 210 -17.56 7.38 4.05
N TYR A 211 -17.74 8.20 3.04
CA TYR A 211 -16.70 8.59 2.11
C TYR A 211 -15.85 9.70 2.71
N GLN A 212 -14.54 9.58 2.60
CA GLN A 212 -13.57 10.59 3.00
C GLN A 212 -12.87 11.09 1.73
N TYR A 213 -12.98 12.37 1.44
CA TYR A 213 -12.36 13.00 0.29
C TYR A 213 -11.34 14.03 0.72
N PHE A 214 -10.11 13.84 0.28
CA PHE A 214 -8.96 14.70 0.58
C PHE A 214 -8.62 15.54 -0.64
N LYS A 215 -8.57 16.85 -0.48
CA LYS A 215 -8.17 17.80 -1.52
C LYS A 215 -7.53 19.03 -0.88
N GLY A 216 -6.34 19.42 -1.35
CA GLY A 216 -5.63 20.55 -0.78
C GLY A 216 -5.37 20.39 0.72
N ASP A 217 -5.92 21.28 1.55
CA ASP A 217 -5.73 21.26 3.00
C ASP A 217 -6.89 20.62 3.76
N TYR A 218 -7.95 20.19 3.06
CA TYR A 218 -9.19 19.75 3.68
C TYR A 218 -9.49 18.28 3.40
N MET A 219 -10.10 17.63 4.41
CA MET A 219 -10.78 16.36 4.29
C MET A 219 -12.28 16.58 4.48
N LEU A 220 -13.07 16.11 3.52
CA LEU A 220 -14.53 16.15 3.57
C LEU A 220 -15.07 14.74 3.85
N GLN A 221 -16.03 14.62 4.77
CA GLN A 221 -16.77 13.39 5.05
C GLN A 221 -18.19 13.48 4.50
N PHE A 222 -18.57 12.47 3.70
CA PHE A 222 -19.85 12.39 2.99
C PHE A 222 -20.55 11.06 3.30
N ASP A 223 -21.81 11.10 3.74
CA ASP A 223 -22.58 9.92 4.16
C ASP A 223 -23.35 9.23 3.01
N GLY A 224 -23.17 9.70 1.80
CA GLY A 224 -23.92 9.25 0.62
C GLY A 224 -25.07 10.18 0.22
N GLU A 225 -25.49 11.07 1.11
CA GLU A 225 -26.54 12.06 0.87
C GLU A 225 -26.00 13.50 0.95
N LYS A 226 -25.24 13.80 1.99
CA LYS A 226 -24.69 15.13 2.30
C LYS A 226 -23.32 15.08 2.94
N THR A 227 -22.61 16.21 2.88
CA THR A 227 -21.41 16.43 3.69
C THR A 227 -21.80 16.53 5.17
N VAL A 228 -21.20 15.67 6.01
CA VAL A 228 -21.42 15.61 7.45
C VAL A 228 -20.31 16.27 8.26
N ALA A 229 -19.09 16.33 7.71
CA ALA A 229 -17.96 17.01 8.31
C ALA A 229 -16.94 17.49 7.28
N VAL A 230 -16.19 18.53 7.65
CA VAL A 230 -15.01 19.02 6.94
C VAL A 230 -13.95 19.34 7.98
N TYR A 231 -12.70 18.90 7.75
CA TYR A 231 -11.58 19.12 8.66
C TYR A 231 -10.36 19.67 7.91
N ALA A 232 -9.66 20.61 8.53
CA ALA A 232 -8.35 21.05 8.07
C ALA A 232 -7.27 20.02 8.49
N PHE A 233 -7.28 18.85 7.88
CA PHE A 233 -6.56 17.65 8.34
C PHE A 233 -5.02 17.81 8.42
N LYS A 234 -4.45 18.75 7.68
CA LYS A 234 -3.01 19.05 7.76
C LYS A 234 -2.63 19.71 9.08
N THR A 235 -3.52 20.50 9.67
CA THR A 235 -3.31 21.23 10.94
C THR A 235 -4.08 20.66 12.11
N ASP A 236 -5.32 20.23 11.91
CA ASP A 236 -6.14 19.51 12.89
C ASP A 236 -5.96 18.00 12.74
N LYS A 237 -4.80 17.50 13.16
CA LYS A 237 -4.43 16.08 13.06
C LYS A 237 -5.39 15.12 13.79
N LEU A 238 -6.13 15.62 14.75
CA LEU A 238 -7.06 14.82 15.55
C LEU A 238 -8.52 14.98 15.14
N LEU A 239 -8.81 15.74 14.08
CA LEU A 239 -10.15 15.96 13.54
C LEU A 239 -11.16 16.45 14.59
N LYS A 240 -10.76 17.45 15.39
CA LYS A 240 -11.55 17.97 16.49
C LYS A 240 -12.50 19.09 16.09
N GLU A 241 -12.13 19.87 15.08
CA GLU A 241 -12.86 21.04 14.64
C GLU A 241 -13.60 20.77 13.33
N ASN A 242 -14.92 20.54 13.43
CA ASN A 242 -15.75 20.36 12.24
C ASN A 242 -16.08 21.70 11.60
N LEU A 243 -15.56 21.95 10.42
CA LEU A 243 -15.69 23.17 9.63
C LEU A 243 -16.83 23.12 8.59
N VAL A 244 -17.78 22.18 8.72
CA VAL A 244 -18.89 22.05 7.76
C VAL A 244 -19.66 23.38 7.63
N GLY A 245 -19.87 23.83 6.38
CA GLY A 245 -20.51 25.11 6.07
C GLY A 245 -19.60 26.35 6.21
N GLN A 246 -18.33 26.17 6.62
CA GLN A 246 -17.39 27.29 6.84
C GLN A 246 -16.26 27.33 5.79
N VAL A 247 -16.09 26.25 5.03
CA VAL A 247 -15.01 26.14 4.02
C VAL A 247 -15.57 26.49 2.64
N PRO A 248 -15.03 27.53 1.97
CA PRO A 248 -15.53 27.95 0.64
C PRO A 248 -15.46 26.86 -0.42
N GLN A 249 -14.47 25.96 -0.34
CA GLN A 249 -14.26 24.88 -1.29
C GLN A 249 -15.19 23.67 -1.06
N GLN A 250 -15.94 23.61 0.04
CA GLN A 250 -16.77 22.45 0.41
C GLN A 250 -17.70 21.99 -0.73
N GLY A 251 -18.40 22.94 -1.37
CA GLY A 251 -19.35 22.61 -2.45
C GLY A 251 -18.66 22.00 -3.67
N ALA A 252 -17.49 22.51 -4.03
CA ALA A 252 -16.68 21.95 -5.13
C ALA A 252 -16.15 20.55 -4.78
N MET A 253 -15.63 20.36 -3.57
CA MET A 253 -15.14 19.06 -3.10
C MET A 253 -16.26 18.01 -3.06
N GLU A 254 -17.46 18.38 -2.61
CA GLU A 254 -18.60 17.46 -2.59
C GLU A 254 -19.02 17.07 -4.02
N LEU A 255 -19.02 18.02 -4.95
CA LEU A 255 -19.36 17.76 -6.36
C LEU A 255 -18.33 16.83 -7.02
N GLU A 256 -17.04 17.08 -6.80
CA GLU A 256 -15.94 16.21 -7.30
C GLU A 256 -16.06 14.79 -6.75
N LEU A 257 -16.28 14.64 -5.42
CA LEU A 257 -16.48 13.34 -4.80
C LEU A 257 -17.67 12.59 -5.39
N LYS A 258 -18.81 13.27 -5.55
CA LYS A 258 -20.02 12.69 -6.18
C LYS A 258 -19.74 12.22 -7.61
N ALA A 259 -19.00 13.01 -8.38
CA ALA A 259 -18.61 12.64 -9.74
C ALA A 259 -17.70 11.39 -9.76
N ILE A 260 -16.74 11.30 -8.83
CA ILE A 260 -15.88 10.11 -8.70
C ILE A 260 -16.71 8.87 -8.33
N ILE A 261 -17.60 8.98 -7.33
CA ILE A 261 -18.48 7.89 -6.91
C ILE A 261 -19.38 7.45 -8.08
N GLN A 262 -19.99 8.39 -8.78
CA GLN A 262 -20.86 8.11 -9.93
C GLN A 262 -20.08 7.37 -11.02
N GLN A 263 -18.93 7.89 -11.43
CA GLN A 263 -18.10 7.26 -12.47
C GLN A 263 -17.63 5.86 -12.08
N TYR A 264 -17.23 5.68 -10.81
CA TYR A 264 -16.83 4.38 -10.31
C TYR A 264 -17.97 3.38 -10.38
N MET A 265 -19.16 3.75 -9.86
CA MET A 265 -20.32 2.87 -9.81
C MET A 265 -20.88 2.58 -11.21
N GLU A 266 -20.92 3.55 -12.12
CA GLU A 266 -21.36 3.35 -13.50
C GLU A 266 -20.42 2.41 -14.28
N ARG A 267 -19.11 2.56 -14.09
CA ARG A 267 -18.13 1.67 -14.73
C ARG A 267 -18.18 0.26 -14.14
N LEU A 268 -18.27 0.14 -12.82
CA LEU A 268 -18.35 -1.15 -12.14
C LEU A 268 -19.61 -1.92 -12.56
N ASN A 269 -20.79 -1.27 -12.51
CA ASN A 269 -22.06 -1.88 -12.88
C ASN A 269 -22.18 -2.19 -14.38
N GLY A 270 -21.47 -1.43 -15.19
CA GLY A 270 -21.46 -1.59 -16.65
C GLY A 270 -20.35 -2.48 -17.18
N ASP A 271 -19.57 -3.13 -16.30
CA ASP A 271 -18.38 -3.93 -16.67
C ASP A 271 -17.40 -3.16 -17.59
N ARG A 272 -17.12 -1.89 -17.21
CA ARG A 272 -16.27 -0.95 -17.98
C ARG A 272 -15.06 -0.48 -17.17
N MET A 273 -14.51 -1.36 -16.33
CA MET A 273 -13.29 -1.07 -15.53
C MET A 273 -12.01 -1.31 -16.33
N THR A 274 -12.13 -1.82 -17.55
CA THR A 274 -11.02 -1.99 -18.49
C THR A 274 -11.32 -1.21 -19.79
N VAL A 275 -10.30 -1.00 -20.63
CA VAL A 275 -10.43 -0.54 -22.00
C VAL A 275 -10.66 -1.75 -22.92
N GLU A 276 -11.50 -1.58 -23.93
CA GLU A 276 -11.73 -2.57 -24.99
C GLU A 276 -10.54 -2.59 -26.00
#